data_4fd23c72235a885c78e1d0fc3e9ecacb
#
_entry.id   4fd23c72235a885c78e1d0fc3e9ecacb
#
_cell.length_a   1.000
_cell.length_b   1.000
_cell.length_c   1.000
_cell.angle_alpha   90.00
_cell.angle_beta   90.00
_cell.angle_gamma   90.00
#
_symmetry.space_group_name_H-M   'P 1'
#
loop_
_entity.id
_entity.type
_entity.pdbx_description
1 polymer ?
#
loop_
_entity_poly.entity_id
_entity_poly.type
_entity_poly.pdbx_seq_one_letter_code
_entity_poly.pdbx_strand_id
1 'polypeptide(L)'
;MRVFLTGATGFVGSHVLKELLAAGHQVTGLTRSDAGERWLAQAGASVHRGTLEDAGSLVRGAEQADAVIHTAFDHTFSRYLENCAKDARVISAMAEVLKGSDRPLIITSATGIGAPGAGLPAVEEVVDWAHALPRIASERAGREAADEGVSVAVVRLPQVHDTEKQGLISPLIDLGRAKGVSAYVGDGSNLWSAVHIDDAARLYRLALEHHQAGVRYHAVAEEGVSMRRIAETIGAGLGVPVAALQAGEAVGHFGWLAPFMAMDMRASSVATRSRLNWTPTGPDLLTDLKAMDYRKLRTAS
;
A
#
# COMPACT_ATOMS: atom_id res chain seq x y z
N MET A 1 -9.07 -19.62 9.60
CA MET A 1 -9.77 -19.36 8.32
C MET A 1 -8.83 -19.70 7.17
N ARG A 2 -9.39 -20.13 6.02
CA ARG A 2 -8.66 -20.25 4.76
C ARG A 2 -8.70 -18.88 4.07
N VAL A 3 -7.55 -18.26 3.89
CA VAL A 3 -7.42 -16.90 3.33
C VAL A 3 -6.78 -16.97 1.95
N PHE A 4 -7.44 -16.43 0.93
CA PHE A 4 -6.81 -16.20 -0.37
C PHE A 4 -6.14 -14.82 -0.36
N LEU A 5 -4.80 -14.81 -0.49
CA LEU A 5 -3.98 -13.60 -0.45
C LEU A 5 -3.40 -13.32 -1.83
N THR A 6 -3.86 -12.28 -2.49
CA THR A 6 -3.20 -11.80 -3.70
C THR A 6 -2.01 -10.91 -3.32
N GLY A 7 -0.99 -10.86 -4.18
CA GLY A 7 0.22 -10.10 -3.88
C GLY A 7 1.09 -10.71 -2.78
N ALA A 8 0.88 -11.97 -2.43
CA ALA A 8 1.53 -12.68 -1.32
C ALA A 8 3.07 -12.69 -1.38
N THR A 9 3.67 -12.52 -2.56
CA THR A 9 5.12 -12.44 -2.76
C THR A 9 5.63 -10.99 -2.88
N GLY A 10 4.74 -10.01 -2.77
CA GLY A 10 5.08 -8.58 -2.83
C GLY A 10 5.52 -8.02 -1.47
N PHE A 11 5.93 -6.76 -1.45
CA PHE A 11 6.43 -6.10 -0.23
C PHE A 11 5.44 -6.19 0.92
N VAL A 12 4.24 -5.66 0.77
CA VAL A 12 3.21 -5.71 1.82
C VAL A 12 2.68 -7.13 2.01
N GLY A 13 2.33 -7.82 0.91
CA GLY A 13 1.69 -9.13 0.99
C GLY A 13 2.54 -10.20 1.65
N SER A 14 3.87 -10.15 1.51
CA SER A 14 4.76 -11.13 2.16
C SER A 14 4.78 -11.01 3.70
N HIS A 15 4.63 -9.80 4.23
CA HIS A 15 4.50 -9.56 5.67
C HIS A 15 3.08 -9.90 6.16
N VAL A 16 2.04 -9.57 5.38
CA VAL A 16 0.66 -10.03 5.67
C VAL A 16 0.59 -11.56 5.71
N LEU A 17 1.25 -12.25 4.77
CA LEU A 17 1.33 -13.72 4.77
C LEU A 17 1.91 -14.25 6.08
N LYS A 18 3.07 -13.73 6.50
CA LYS A 18 3.75 -14.16 7.74
C LYS A 18 2.86 -13.93 8.96
N GLU A 19 2.23 -12.76 9.04
CA GLU A 19 1.34 -12.38 10.15
C GLU A 19 0.11 -13.31 10.23
N LEU A 20 -0.51 -13.63 9.09
CA LEU A 20 -1.66 -14.53 9.02
C LEU A 20 -1.28 -15.97 9.41
N LEU A 21 -0.16 -16.48 8.92
CA LEU A 21 0.32 -17.83 9.26
C LEU A 21 0.67 -17.92 10.75
N ALA A 22 1.34 -16.89 11.31
CA ALA A 22 1.66 -16.85 12.74
C ALA A 22 0.41 -16.82 13.64
N ALA A 23 -0.70 -16.24 13.14
CA ALA A 23 -2.00 -16.25 13.81
C ALA A 23 -2.80 -17.54 13.60
N GLY A 24 -2.25 -18.55 12.91
CA GLY A 24 -2.88 -19.85 12.70
C GLY A 24 -3.90 -19.91 11.54
N HIS A 25 -3.91 -18.90 10.66
CA HIS A 25 -4.71 -18.98 9.43
C HIS A 25 -4.03 -19.87 8.40
N GLN A 26 -4.83 -20.50 7.54
CA GLN A 26 -4.35 -21.22 6.36
C GLN A 26 -4.36 -20.23 5.19
N VAL A 27 -3.22 -20.00 4.57
CA VAL A 27 -3.11 -19.01 3.51
C VAL A 27 -2.80 -19.67 2.17
N THR A 28 -3.59 -19.34 1.15
CA THR A 28 -3.31 -19.64 -0.25
C THR A 28 -2.82 -18.37 -0.93
N GLY A 29 -1.54 -18.32 -1.28
CA GLY A 29 -0.90 -17.17 -1.89
C GLY A 29 -0.96 -17.20 -3.41
N LEU A 30 -1.39 -16.10 -4.05
CA LEU A 30 -1.32 -15.93 -5.50
C LEU A 30 0.12 -15.64 -5.93
N THR A 31 0.60 -16.38 -6.93
CA THR A 31 1.87 -16.09 -7.59
C THR A 31 1.83 -16.40 -9.08
N ARG A 32 2.65 -15.66 -9.88
CA ARG A 32 2.81 -15.85 -11.31
C ARG A 32 4.11 -16.56 -11.71
N SER A 33 5.01 -16.80 -10.75
CA SER A 33 6.36 -17.30 -11.04
C SER A 33 6.73 -18.52 -10.21
N ASP A 34 7.61 -19.37 -10.76
CA ASP A 34 8.13 -20.56 -10.06
C ASP A 34 8.97 -20.17 -8.83
N ALA A 35 9.65 -19.02 -8.85
CA ALA A 35 10.33 -18.51 -7.67
C ALA A 35 9.36 -18.16 -6.55
N GLY A 36 8.25 -17.51 -6.88
CA GLY A 36 7.18 -17.20 -5.93
C GLY A 36 6.51 -18.46 -5.39
N GLU A 37 6.31 -19.49 -6.22
CA GLU A 37 5.77 -20.77 -5.79
C GLU A 37 6.67 -21.44 -4.73
N ARG A 38 7.98 -21.55 -5.03
CA ARG A 38 8.95 -22.08 -4.06
C ARG A 38 8.98 -21.28 -2.76
N TRP A 39 8.94 -19.94 -2.87
CA TRP A 39 8.95 -19.08 -1.69
C TRP A 39 7.69 -19.26 -0.83
N LEU A 40 6.50 -19.31 -1.42
CA LEU A 40 5.23 -19.56 -0.71
C LEU A 40 5.22 -20.91 0.00
N ALA A 41 5.66 -21.97 -0.71
CA ALA A 41 5.74 -23.31 -0.14
C ALA A 41 6.73 -23.37 1.05
N GLN A 42 7.88 -22.72 0.94
CA GLN A 42 8.85 -22.60 2.04
C GLN A 42 8.31 -21.81 3.23
N ALA A 43 7.48 -20.79 2.97
CA ALA A 43 6.81 -20.03 4.01
C ALA A 43 5.67 -20.78 4.71
N GLY A 44 5.28 -21.97 4.21
CA GLY A 44 4.18 -22.78 4.76
C GLY A 44 2.80 -22.42 4.21
N ALA A 45 2.73 -21.70 3.10
CA ALA A 45 1.49 -21.36 2.42
C ALA A 45 1.16 -22.33 1.29
N SER A 46 -0.12 -22.48 1.00
CA SER A 46 -0.58 -23.11 -0.24
C SER A 46 -0.35 -22.16 -1.42
N VAL A 47 -0.15 -22.75 -2.60
CA VAL A 47 0.15 -21.98 -3.82
C VAL A 47 -1.04 -21.95 -4.75
N HIS A 48 -1.38 -20.78 -5.25
CA HIS A 48 -2.32 -20.59 -6.36
C HIS A 48 -1.63 -19.87 -7.52
N ARG A 49 -1.58 -20.52 -8.69
CA ARG A 49 -0.98 -19.91 -9.91
C ARG A 49 -1.99 -19.04 -10.61
N GLY A 50 -1.60 -17.79 -10.87
CA GLY A 50 -2.43 -16.83 -11.57
C GLY A 50 -1.81 -15.45 -11.66
N THR A 51 -2.48 -14.54 -12.36
CA THR A 51 -2.01 -13.17 -12.60
C THR A 51 -3.18 -12.18 -12.54
N LEU A 52 -2.89 -10.88 -12.38
CA LEU A 52 -3.90 -9.81 -12.45
C LEU A 52 -4.48 -9.62 -13.86
N GLU A 53 -3.82 -10.15 -14.88
CA GLU A 53 -4.28 -10.16 -16.27
C GLU A 53 -5.35 -11.23 -16.52
N ASP A 54 -5.33 -12.34 -15.77
CA ASP A 54 -6.34 -13.40 -15.79
C ASP A 54 -7.24 -13.31 -14.55
N ALA A 55 -8.29 -12.50 -14.62
CA ALA A 55 -9.27 -12.38 -13.55
C ALA A 55 -9.91 -13.72 -13.17
N GLY A 56 -10.06 -14.65 -14.11
CA GLY A 56 -10.59 -15.99 -13.85
C GLY A 56 -9.69 -16.80 -12.91
N SER A 57 -8.37 -16.58 -12.91
CA SER A 57 -7.48 -17.22 -11.94
C SER A 57 -7.76 -16.73 -10.51
N LEU A 58 -8.06 -15.43 -10.33
CA LEU A 58 -8.36 -14.88 -9.01
C LEU A 58 -9.74 -15.33 -8.50
N VAL A 59 -10.71 -15.44 -9.40
CA VAL A 59 -12.04 -16.03 -9.11
C VAL A 59 -11.89 -17.41 -8.50
N ARG A 60 -11.16 -18.31 -9.16
CA ARG A 60 -10.92 -19.68 -8.65
C ARG A 60 -10.25 -19.73 -7.29
N GLY A 61 -9.36 -18.78 -7.00
CA GLY A 61 -8.74 -18.64 -5.67
C GLY A 61 -9.73 -18.18 -4.60
N ALA A 62 -10.55 -17.17 -4.92
CA ALA A 62 -11.57 -16.62 -4.04
C ALA A 62 -12.71 -17.61 -3.73
N GLU A 63 -13.11 -18.44 -4.70
CA GLU A 63 -14.16 -19.48 -4.53
C GLU A 63 -13.83 -20.46 -3.40
N GLN A 64 -12.56 -20.82 -3.23
CA GLN A 64 -12.10 -21.83 -2.28
C GLN A 64 -11.76 -21.28 -0.90
N ALA A 65 -11.84 -19.96 -0.71
CA ALA A 65 -11.42 -19.30 0.50
C ALA A 65 -12.60 -18.90 1.40
N ASP A 66 -12.35 -18.81 2.70
CA ASP A 66 -13.28 -18.27 3.68
C ASP A 66 -13.20 -16.73 3.71
N ALA A 67 -12.10 -16.15 3.24
CA ALA A 67 -11.88 -14.71 3.12
C ALA A 67 -10.84 -14.39 2.04
N VAL A 68 -10.90 -13.18 1.49
CA VAL A 68 -9.95 -12.68 0.49
C VAL A 68 -9.27 -11.41 1.00
N ILE A 69 -7.94 -11.36 0.89
CA ILE A 69 -7.15 -10.14 1.10
C ILE A 69 -6.44 -9.80 -0.22
N HIS A 70 -6.75 -8.63 -0.76
CA HIS A 70 -6.20 -8.17 -2.03
C HIS A 70 -5.15 -7.09 -1.83
N THR A 71 -3.85 -7.49 -1.88
CA THR A 71 -2.71 -6.57 -1.81
C THR A 71 -1.93 -6.48 -3.12
N ALA A 72 -2.30 -7.27 -4.14
CA ALA A 72 -1.63 -7.22 -5.43
C ALA A 72 -1.93 -5.90 -6.16
N PHE A 73 -0.89 -5.26 -6.66
CA PHE A 73 -1.01 -4.09 -7.54
C PHE A 73 0.20 -4.03 -8.48
N ASP A 74 -0.03 -3.60 -9.72
CA ASP A 74 1.03 -3.38 -10.68
C ASP A 74 1.58 -1.96 -10.54
N HIS A 75 2.78 -1.83 -9.98
CA HIS A 75 3.45 -0.56 -9.71
C HIS A 75 4.24 -0.01 -10.91
N THR A 76 3.93 -0.44 -12.13
CA THR A 76 4.48 0.16 -13.34
C THR A 76 3.82 1.53 -13.56
N PHE A 77 4.39 2.58 -12.95
CA PHE A 77 3.77 3.91 -12.91
C PHE A 77 3.63 4.60 -14.28
N SER A 78 4.39 4.19 -15.30
CA SER A 78 4.17 4.64 -16.68
C SER A 78 2.80 4.20 -17.24
N ARG A 79 2.17 3.20 -16.60
CA ARG A 79 0.84 2.67 -16.97
C ARG A 79 -0.14 2.78 -15.78
N TYR A 80 0.05 3.76 -14.91
CA TYR A 80 -0.67 3.83 -13.64
C TYR A 80 -2.19 3.86 -13.79
N LEU A 81 -2.74 4.62 -14.76
CA LEU A 81 -4.17 4.66 -15.03
C LEU A 81 -4.72 3.27 -15.44
N GLU A 82 -4.02 2.59 -16.35
CA GLU A 82 -4.40 1.23 -16.80
C GLU A 82 -4.33 0.23 -15.64
N ASN A 83 -3.31 0.36 -14.79
CA ASN A 83 -3.12 -0.53 -13.65
C ASN A 83 -4.18 -0.31 -12.56
N CYS A 84 -4.65 0.92 -12.35
CA CYS A 84 -5.80 1.18 -11.49
C CYS A 84 -7.11 0.61 -12.05
N ALA A 85 -7.32 0.71 -13.37
CA ALA A 85 -8.48 0.10 -14.02
C ALA A 85 -8.41 -1.44 -13.97
N LYS A 86 -7.22 -2.03 -14.12
CA LYS A 86 -6.98 -3.48 -13.94
C LYS A 86 -7.35 -3.91 -12.53
N ASP A 87 -6.88 -3.20 -11.53
CA ASP A 87 -7.16 -3.46 -10.12
C ASP A 87 -8.66 -3.45 -9.82
N ALA A 88 -9.39 -2.44 -10.33
CA ALA A 88 -10.84 -2.38 -10.19
C ALA A 88 -11.54 -3.61 -10.79
N ARG A 89 -11.16 -4.04 -12.02
CA ARG A 89 -11.72 -5.25 -12.64
C ARG A 89 -11.47 -6.51 -11.84
N VAL A 90 -10.27 -6.63 -11.26
CA VAL A 90 -9.90 -7.77 -10.40
C VAL A 90 -10.72 -7.79 -9.12
N ILE A 91 -10.91 -6.62 -8.48
CA ILE A 91 -11.76 -6.48 -7.28
C ILE A 91 -13.19 -6.91 -7.61
N SER A 92 -13.77 -6.39 -8.69
CA SER A 92 -15.14 -6.76 -9.12
C SER A 92 -15.28 -8.26 -9.43
N ALA A 93 -14.29 -8.86 -10.09
CA ALA A 93 -14.31 -10.30 -10.40
C ALA A 93 -14.26 -11.18 -9.14
N MET A 94 -13.45 -10.83 -8.14
CA MET A 94 -13.42 -11.56 -6.86
C MET A 94 -14.69 -11.31 -6.06
N ALA A 95 -15.24 -10.10 -6.10
CA ALA A 95 -16.48 -9.76 -5.41
C ALA A 95 -17.66 -10.59 -5.91
N GLU A 96 -17.74 -10.85 -7.23
CA GLU A 96 -18.84 -11.59 -7.86
C GLU A 96 -19.04 -12.99 -7.22
N VAL A 97 -17.97 -13.70 -6.90
CA VAL A 97 -18.03 -15.04 -6.29
C VAL A 97 -18.22 -15.02 -4.77
N LEU A 98 -18.18 -13.84 -4.17
CA LEU A 98 -18.43 -13.65 -2.74
C LEU A 98 -19.86 -13.19 -2.46
N LYS A 99 -20.63 -12.82 -3.47
CA LYS A 99 -22.03 -12.40 -3.36
C LYS A 99 -22.87 -13.47 -2.63
N GLY A 100 -23.80 -13.01 -1.81
CA GLY A 100 -24.68 -13.89 -1.06
C GLY A 100 -24.01 -14.66 0.09
N SER A 101 -22.80 -14.23 0.47
CA SER A 101 -22.07 -14.78 1.63
C SER A 101 -21.50 -13.68 2.50
N ASP A 102 -21.26 -13.97 3.78
CA ASP A 102 -20.61 -13.05 4.73
C ASP A 102 -19.07 -13.11 4.64
N ARG A 103 -18.52 -13.76 3.61
CA ARG A 103 -17.07 -13.92 3.44
C ARG A 103 -16.39 -12.55 3.21
N PRO A 104 -15.40 -12.17 4.04
CA PRO A 104 -14.72 -10.90 3.92
C PRO A 104 -13.95 -10.76 2.61
N LEU A 105 -14.07 -9.58 1.98
CA LEU A 105 -13.17 -9.07 0.95
C LEU A 105 -12.46 -7.82 1.49
N ILE A 106 -11.17 -7.94 1.80
CA ILE A 106 -10.35 -6.79 2.22
C ILE A 106 -9.54 -6.33 1.02
N ILE A 107 -9.82 -5.11 0.56
CA ILE A 107 -9.10 -4.49 -0.55
C ILE A 107 -8.11 -3.43 -0.05
N THR A 108 -7.09 -3.15 -0.86
CA THR A 108 -6.07 -2.14 -0.57
C THR A 108 -6.32 -0.85 -1.35
N SER A 109 -6.21 0.29 -0.69
CA SER A 109 -6.29 1.63 -1.27
C SER A 109 -5.18 2.54 -0.71
N ALA A 110 -5.29 3.84 -0.90
CA ALA A 110 -4.33 4.84 -0.42
C ALA A 110 -5.00 5.87 0.50
N THR A 111 -4.29 6.29 1.56
CA THR A 111 -4.81 7.24 2.55
C THR A 111 -5.24 8.58 1.97
N GLY A 112 -4.55 9.07 0.93
CA GLY A 112 -4.86 10.37 0.32
C GLY A 112 -6.29 10.50 -0.21
N ILE A 113 -6.97 9.40 -0.52
CA ILE A 113 -8.38 9.38 -0.98
C ILE A 113 -9.34 9.81 0.13
N GLY A 114 -8.94 9.74 1.39
CA GLY A 114 -9.72 10.13 2.57
C GLY A 114 -9.59 11.60 2.96
N ALA A 115 -8.98 12.46 2.14
CA ALA A 115 -8.79 13.86 2.46
C ALA A 115 -10.13 14.63 2.36
N PRO A 116 -10.59 15.29 3.45
CA PRO A 116 -11.85 16.03 3.44
C PRO A 116 -11.73 17.40 2.76
N GLY A 117 -10.53 17.83 2.41
CA GLY A 117 -10.24 19.10 1.75
C GLY A 117 -8.76 19.46 1.83
N ALA A 118 -8.35 20.50 1.11
CA ALA A 118 -6.97 20.95 1.06
C ALA A 118 -6.45 21.31 2.47
N GLY A 119 -5.26 20.81 2.82
CA GLY A 119 -4.60 21.12 4.08
C GLY A 119 -5.17 20.41 5.32
N LEU A 120 -6.16 19.54 5.17
CA LEU A 120 -6.68 18.71 6.25
C LEU A 120 -6.16 17.27 6.12
N PRO A 121 -5.88 16.58 7.24
CA PRO A 121 -5.47 15.18 7.18
C PRO A 121 -6.60 14.30 6.64
N ALA A 122 -6.24 13.28 5.88
CA ALA A 122 -7.18 12.26 5.46
C ALA A 122 -7.70 11.49 6.69
N VAL A 123 -8.99 11.14 6.69
CA VAL A 123 -9.65 10.38 7.74
C VAL A 123 -10.42 9.20 7.16
N GLU A 124 -10.68 8.18 7.98
CA GLU A 124 -11.23 6.90 7.53
C GLU A 124 -12.64 7.01 6.94
N GLU A 125 -13.47 7.88 7.53
CA GLU A 125 -14.88 8.03 7.16
C GLU A 125 -15.10 8.78 5.85
N VAL A 126 -14.10 9.56 5.40
CA VAL A 126 -14.22 10.37 4.19
C VAL A 126 -13.72 9.59 2.99
N VAL A 127 -14.42 9.78 1.86
CA VAL A 127 -13.98 9.36 0.53
C VAL A 127 -14.23 10.52 -0.43
N ASP A 128 -13.17 11.03 -1.01
CA ASP A 128 -13.29 11.95 -2.14
C ASP A 128 -13.53 11.16 -3.43
N TRP A 129 -14.79 10.95 -3.78
CA TRP A 129 -15.17 10.21 -4.98
C TRP A 129 -14.76 10.91 -6.29
N ALA A 130 -14.43 12.21 -6.24
CA ALA A 130 -13.92 12.99 -7.36
C ALA A 130 -12.40 13.11 -7.37
N HIS A 131 -11.71 12.39 -6.45
CA HIS A 131 -10.27 12.48 -6.29
C HIS A 131 -9.52 12.24 -7.61
N ALA A 132 -8.55 13.10 -7.90
CA ALA A 132 -7.81 13.08 -9.16
C ALA A 132 -6.87 11.86 -9.32
N LEU A 133 -6.47 11.23 -8.20
CA LEU A 133 -5.64 10.04 -8.25
C LEU A 133 -6.43 8.86 -8.83
N PRO A 134 -5.94 8.20 -9.90
CA PRO A 134 -6.61 7.04 -10.50
C PRO A 134 -6.88 5.89 -9.53
N ARG A 135 -6.17 5.83 -8.40
CA ARG A 135 -6.31 4.80 -7.35
C ARG A 135 -7.72 4.78 -6.73
N ILE A 136 -8.52 5.85 -6.87
CA ILE A 136 -9.93 5.87 -6.47
C ILE A 136 -10.75 4.75 -7.14
N ALA A 137 -10.31 4.23 -8.28
CA ALA A 137 -10.97 3.14 -8.98
C ALA A 137 -11.15 1.89 -8.11
N SER A 138 -10.20 1.59 -7.23
CA SER A 138 -10.28 0.45 -6.30
C SER A 138 -11.38 0.63 -5.25
N GLU A 139 -11.53 1.86 -4.70
CA GLU A 139 -12.60 2.13 -3.73
C GLU A 139 -13.97 2.19 -4.39
N ARG A 140 -14.07 2.65 -5.65
CA ARG A 140 -15.32 2.59 -6.42
C ARG A 140 -15.75 1.15 -6.64
N ALA A 141 -14.83 0.28 -7.10
CA ALA A 141 -15.12 -1.15 -7.26
C ALA A 141 -15.51 -1.82 -5.93
N GLY A 142 -14.83 -1.48 -4.83
CA GLY A 142 -15.19 -1.97 -3.50
C GLY A 142 -16.56 -1.48 -3.03
N ARG A 143 -16.93 -0.24 -3.34
CA ARG A 143 -18.25 0.30 -3.04
C ARG A 143 -19.34 -0.38 -3.85
N GLU A 144 -19.15 -0.51 -5.16
CA GLU A 144 -20.08 -1.21 -6.05
C GLU A 144 -20.34 -2.64 -5.56
N ALA A 145 -19.27 -3.35 -5.19
CA ALA A 145 -19.38 -4.68 -4.60
C ALA A 145 -20.18 -4.68 -3.27
N ALA A 146 -19.94 -3.69 -2.41
CA ALA A 146 -20.68 -3.55 -1.15
C ALA A 146 -22.17 -3.22 -1.37
N ASP A 147 -22.48 -2.36 -2.34
CA ASP A 147 -23.86 -2.02 -2.75
C ASP A 147 -24.60 -3.28 -3.30
N GLU A 148 -23.86 -4.27 -3.80
CA GLU A 148 -24.37 -5.58 -4.24
C GLU A 148 -24.36 -6.66 -3.14
N GLY A 149 -24.08 -6.27 -1.89
CA GLY A 149 -24.16 -7.13 -0.71
C GLY A 149 -22.91 -7.95 -0.41
N VAL A 150 -21.76 -7.62 -1.01
CA VAL A 150 -20.47 -8.24 -0.66
C VAL A 150 -19.91 -7.60 0.62
N SER A 151 -19.36 -8.42 1.52
CA SER A 151 -18.77 -7.96 2.79
C SER A 151 -17.38 -7.37 2.57
N VAL A 152 -17.32 -6.10 2.12
CA VAL A 152 -16.07 -5.40 1.76
C VAL A 152 -15.58 -4.53 2.91
N ALA A 153 -14.27 -4.58 3.19
CA ALA A 153 -13.54 -3.58 3.97
C ALA A 153 -12.33 -3.06 3.19
N VAL A 154 -11.88 -1.85 3.48
CA VAL A 154 -10.77 -1.21 2.78
C VAL A 154 -9.64 -0.94 3.76
N VAL A 155 -8.41 -1.35 3.45
CA VAL A 155 -7.20 -0.89 4.14
C VAL A 155 -6.50 0.14 3.25
N ARG A 156 -6.42 1.37 3.73
CA ARG A 156 -5.70 2.45 3.09
C ARG A 156 -4.28 2.53 3.62
N LEU A 157 -3.34 2.42 2.72
CA LEU A 157 -1.91 2.48 3.03
C LEU A 157 -1.37 3.90 2.83
N PRO A 158 -0.57 4.40 3.79
CA PRO A 158 0.28 5.57 3.62
C PRO A 158 1.62 5.15 2.97
N GLN A 159 2.70 5.87 3.25
CA GLN A 159 4.06 5.45 2.95
C GLN A 159 4.44 4.27 3.83
N VAL A 160 4.46 3.06 3.25
CA VAL A 160 4.88 1.83 3.95
C VAL A 160 6.40 1.68 3.83
N HIS A 161 7.08 1.34 4.93
CA HIS A 161 8.54 1.30 4.98
C HIS A 161 9.10 0.19 5.87
N ASP A 162 10.34 -0.17 5.61
CA ASP A 162 11.30 -0.88 6.46
C ASP A 162 12.72 -0.41 6.12
N THR A 163 13.76 -1.11 6.60
CA THR A 163 15.16 -0.77 6.31
C THR A 163 15.62 -1.19 4.91
N GLU A 164 14.80 -1.88 4.12
CA GLU A 164 15.16 -2.39 2.78
C GLU A 164 14.34 -1.71 1.67
N LYS A 165 13.07 -1.40 1.93
CA LYS A 165 12.14 -0.85 0.94
C LYS A 165 11.23 0.22 1.55
N GLN A 166 10.95 1.26 0.76
CA GLN A 166 10.36 2.51 1.25
C GLN A 166 9.23 3.01 0.31
N GLY A 167 8.34 2.17 -0.13
CA GLY A 167 7.21 2.60 -0.98
C GLY A 167 7.64 3.59 -2.10
N LEU A 168 7.01 4.78 -2.15
CA LEU A 168 7.36 5.85 -3.10
C LEU A 168 8.71 6.54 -2.80
N ILE A 169 9.27 6.34 -1.61
CA ILE A 169 10.57 6.91 -1.25
C ILE A 169 11.72 6.12 -1.88
N SER A 170 11.58 4.81 -2.12
CA SER A 170 12.60 4.04 -2.83
C SER A 170 12.98 4.66 -4.19
N PRO A 171 12.03 5.02 -5.08
CA PRO A 171 12.35 5.76 -6.30
C PRO A 171 13.02 7.13 -6.08
N LEU A 172 12.72 7.82 -4.96
CA LEU A 172 13.41 9.08 -4.62
C LEU A 172 14.87 8.84 -4.25
N ILE A 173 15.17 7.76 -3.54
CA ILE A 173 16.54 7.34 -3.21
C ILE A 173 17.30 7.01 -4.49
N ASP A 174 16.69 6.25 -5.40
CA ASP A 174 17.31 5.90 -6.69
C ASP A 174 17.55 7.15 -7.55
N LEU A 175 16.61 8.08 -7.57
CA LEU A 175 16.76 9.36 -8.26
C LEU A 175 17.88 10.21 -7.65
N GLY A 176 17.93 10.32 -6.33
CA GLY A 176 18.98 11.03 -5.61
C GLY A 176 20.37 10.48 -5.92
N ARG A 177 20.50 9.15 -5.99
CA ARG A 177 21.74 8.47 -6.38
C ARG A 177 22.10 8.77 -7.85
N ALA A 178 21.13 8.66 -8.76
CA ALA A 178 21.38 8.85 -10.19
C ALA A 178 21.74 10.30 -10.53
N LYS A 179 21.15 11.27 -9.83
CA LYS A 179 21.38 12.71 -10.07
C LYS A 179 22.46 13.34 -9.18
N GLY A 180 22.94 12.60 -8.17
CA GLY A 180 23.91 13.14 -7.22
C GLY A 180 23.35 14.25 -6.32
N VAL A 181 22.03 14.33 -6.17
CA VAL A 181 21.34 15.32 -5.33
C VAL A 181 20.00 14.78 -4.84
N SER A 182 19.73 14.90 -3.56
CA SER A 182 18.40 14.70 -2.99
C SER A 182 17.63 16.01 -3.01
N ALA A 183 16.32 15.98 -3.28
CA ALA A 183 15.58 17.22 -3.45
C ALA A 183 14.16 17.17 -2.89
N TYR A 184 13.61 18.34 -2.59
CA TYR A 184 12.21 18.57 -2.25
C TYR A 184 11.69 19.84 -2.96
N VAL A 185 10.36 20.04 -3.00
CA VAL A 185 9.75 21.19 -3.68
C VAL A 185 9.41 22.28 -2.67
N GLY A 186 9.63 23.54 -3.03
CA GLY A 186 9.33 24.70 -2.19
C GLY A 186 10.14 24.70 -0.90
N ASP A 187 9.46 24.84 0.22
CA ASP A 187 10.06 24.78 1.56
C ASP A 187 10.09 23.34 2.14
N GLY A 188 9.47 22.37 1.44
CA GLY A 188 9.38 20.97 1.86
C GLY A 188 8.54 20.75 3.11
N SER A 189 7.63 21.66 3.44
CA SER A 189 6.74 21.57 4.61
C SER A 189 5.57 20.63 4.42
N ASN A 190 5.27 20.22 3.20
CA ASN A 190 4.25 19.21 2.92
C ASN A 190 4.61 17.87 3.59
N LEU A 191 3.60 17.19 4.10
CA LEU A 191 3.76 16.04 5.00
C LEU A 191 3.26 14.75 4.33
N TRP A 192 3.99 13.67 4.55
CA TRP A 192 3.57 12.32 4.16
C TRP A 192 3.37 11.46 5.39
N SER A 193 2.20 10.82 5.49
CA SER A 193 1.93 9.82 6.52
C SER A 193 2.69 8.52 6.25
N ALA A 194 3.03 7.79 7.32
CA ALA A 194 3.87 6.60 7.20
C ALA A 194 3.46 5.48 8.16
N VAL A 195 3.91 4.26 7.85
CA VAL A 195 3.76 3.07 8.70
C VAL A 195 4.89 2.07 8.43
N HIS A 196 5.43 1.49 9.50
CA HIS A 196 6.32 0.34 9.37
C HIS A 196 5.56 -0.87 8.81
N ILE A 197 6.21 -1.67 7.97
CA ILE A 197 5.60 -2.79 7.25
C ILE A 197 4.93 -3.81 8.16
N ASP A 198 5.54 -4.15 9.31
CA ASP A 198 4.97 -5.14 10.23
C ASP A 198 3.70 -4.62 10.93
N ASP A 199 3.63 -3.31 11.22
CA ASP A 199 2.41 -2.69 11.74
C ASP A 199 1.29 -2.68 10.70
N ALA A 200 1.62 -2.42 9.43
CA ALA A 200 0.67 -2.54 8.34
C ALA A 200 0.16 -3.98 8.19
N ALA A 201 1.04 -4.97 8.22
CA ALA A 201 0.68 -6.39 8.13
C ALA A 201 -0.24 -6.82 9.28
N ARG A 202 0.08 -6.41 10.52
CA ARG A 202 -0.75 -6.67 11.70
C ARG A 202 -2.14 -6.04 11.55
N LEU A 203 -2.23 -4.84 10.95
CA LEU A 203 -3.52 -4.22 10.68
C LEU A 203 -4.39 -5.06 9.73
N TYR A 204 -3.82 -5.62 8.65
CA TYR A 204 -4.58 -6.50 7.76
C TYR A 204 -5.14 -7.73 8.49
N ARG A 205 -4.35 -8.35 9.38
CA ARG A 205 -4.82 -9.46 10.20
C ARG A 205 -5.97 -9.02 11.11
N LEU A 206 -5.82 -7.92 11.83
CA LEU A 206 -6.86 -7.41 12.73
C LEU A 206 -8.13 -7.01 11.95
N ALA A 207 -7.98 -6.40 10.77
CA ALA A 207 -9.10 -6.08 9.89
C ALA A 207 -9.85 -7.31 9.38
N LEU A 208 -9.15 -8.46 9.23
CA LEU A 208 -9.76 -9.74 8.92
C LEU A 208 -10.48 -10.34 10.12
N GLU A 209 -9.80 -10.44 11.26
CA GLU A 209 -10.32 -11.10 12.48
C GLU A 209 -11.49 -10.35 13.11
N HIS A 210 -11.50 -9.01 12.98
CA HIS A 210 -12.56 -8.12 13.45
C HIS A 210 -13.29 -7.45 12.29
N HIS A 211 -13.51 -8.20 11.21
CA HIS A 211 -14.06 -7.67 9.98
C HIS A 211 -15.42 -6.99 10.19
N GLN A 212 -15.55 -5.82 9.60
CA GLN A 212 -16.78 -5.05 9.53
C GLN A 212 -17.00 -4.55 8.10
N ALA A 213 -18.10 -4.95 7.49
CA ALA A 213 -18.45 -4.51 6.14
C ALA A 213 -18.60 -2.98 6.06
N GLY A 214 -18.14 -2.40 4.97
CA GLY A 214 -18.21 -0.96 4.70
C GLY A 214 -17.17 -0.11 5.41
N VAL A 215 -16.35 -0.70 6.31
CA VAL A 215 -15.35 0.05 7.08
C VAL A 215 -14.08 0.28 6.28
N ARG A 216 -13.51 1.46 6.47
CA ARG A 216 -12.16 1.81 5.99
C ARG A 216 -11.23 1.91 7.19
N TYR A 217 -10.03 1.38 7.03
CA TYR A 217 -8.96 1.41 8.02
C TYR A 217 -7.77 2.16 7.44
N HIS A 218 -7.18 3.05 8.22
CA HIS A 218 -5.94 3.74 7.86
C HIS A 218 -4.75 3.08 8.58
N ALA A 219 -3.82 2.50 7.82
CA ALA A 219 -2.59 1.93 8.37
C ALA A 219 -1.55 3.03 8.66
N VAL A 220 -1.88 3.98 9.52
CA VAL A 220 -1.06 5.17 9.78
C VAL A 220 -0.46 5.12 11.19
N ALA A 221 0.87 5.01 11.27
CA ALA A 221 1.61 5.13 12.53
C ALA A 221 2.03 6.58 12.79
N GLU A 222 2.53 7.25 11.76
CA GLU A 222 2.94 8.65 11.75
C GLU A 222 2.01 9.46 10.85
N GLU A 223 1.34 10.45 11.40
CA GLU A 223 0.34 11.24 10.65
C GLU A 223 0.97 12.13 9.57
N GLY A 224 2.25 12.52 9.73
CA GLY A 224 2.95 13.29 8.72
C GLY A 224 4.43 13.50 9.02
N VAL A 225 5.27 13.16 8.06
CA VAL A 225 6.73 13.43 8.04
C VAL A 225 7.02 14.40 6.90
N SER A 226 7.72 15.51 7.16
CA SER A 226 7.95 16.54 6.14
C SER A 226 8.88 16.04 5.03
N MET A 227 8.57 16.43 3.79
CA MET A 227 9.38 16.08 2.62
C MET A 227 10.80 16.62 2.73
N ARG A 228 11.00 17.77 3.37
CA ARG A 228 12.34 18.27 3.68
C ARG A 228 13.13 17.29 4.53
N ARG A 229 12.57 16.79 5.65
CA ARG A 229 13.26 15.82 6.53
C ARG A 229 13.56 14.51 5.81
N ILE A 230 12.63 14.04 4.98
CA ILE A 230 12.83 12.83 4.15
C ILE A 230 14.02 13.07 3.20
N ALA A 231 14.03 14.18 2.45
CA ALA A 231 15.10 14.49 1.51
C ALA A 231 16.45 14.70 2.20
N GLU A 232 16.49 15.35 3.35
CA GLU A 232 17.70 15.54 4.17
C GLU A 232 18.26 14.19 4.64
N THR A 233 17.38 13.28 5.09
CA THR A 233 17.80 11.93 5.55
C THR A 233 18.35 11.10 4.38
N ILE A 234 17.69 11.15 3.21
CA ILE A 234 18.17 10.49 1.98
C ILE A 234 19.52 11.07 1.57
N GLY A 235 19.65 12.40 1.54
CA GLY A 235 20.89 13.08 1.17
C GLY A 235 22.06 12.67 2.07
N ALA A 236 21.84 12.64 3.38
CA ALA A 236 22.83 12.17 4.35
C ALA A 236 23.21 10.70 4.13
N GLY A 237 22.23 9.81 3.89
CA GLY A 237 22.47 8.39 3.63
C GLY A 237 23.22 8.11 2.34
N LEU A 238 22.97 8.88 1.29
CA LEU A 238 23.64 8.78 0.00
C LEU A 238 24.99 9.54 -0.05
N GLY A 239 25.24 10.46 0.91
CA GLY A 239 26.39 11.35 0.85
C GLY A 239 26.30 12.39 -0.26
N VAL A 240 25.09 12.87 -0.58
CA VAL A 240 24.84 13.87 -1.64
C VAL A 240 24.23 15.16 -1.05
N PRO A 241 24.40 16.31 -1.71
CA PRO A 241 23.74 17.54 -1.29
C PRO A 241 22.22 17.45 -1.37
N VAL A 242 21.55 18.35 -0.65
CA VAL A 242 20.09 18.49 -0.64
C VAL A 242 19.71 19.82 -1.28
N ALA A 243 18.73 19.82 -2.18
CA ALA A 243 18.26 21.01 -2.89
C ALA A 243 16.77 21.26 -2.69
N ALA A 244 16.41 22.54 -2.47
CA ALA A 244 15.04 23.02 -2.58
C ALA A 244 14.77 23.42 -4.04
N LEU A 245 13.79 22.82 -4.69
CA LEU A 245 13.42 23.10 -6.07
C LEU A 245 12.19 23.99 -6.13
N GLN A 246 12.14 24.87 -7.13
CA GLN A 246 10.91 25.59 -7.43
C GLN A 246 9.89 24.65 -8.07
N ALA A 247 8.58 24.96 -7.95
CA ALA A 247 7.52 24.12 -8.50
C ALA A 247 7.69 23.84 -10.01
N GLY A 248 8.19 24.82 -10.78
CA GLY A 248 8.47 24.66 -12.21
C GLY A 248 9.60 23.70 -12.55
N GLU A 249 10.48 23.40 -11.60
CA GLU A 249 11.63 22.48 -11.80
C GLU A 249 11.25 21.03 -11.45
N ALA A 250 10.14 20.82 -10.73
CA ALA A 250 9.73 19.52 -10.20
C ALA A 250 9.60 18.45 -11.28
N VAL A 251 8.94 18.75 -12.41
CA VAL A 251 8.73 17.79 -13.50
C VAL A 251 10.06 17.34 -14.11
N GLY A 252 10.98 18.29 -14.36
CA GLY A 252 12.31 17.99 -14.93
C GLY A 252 13.19 17.20 -13.98
N HIS A 253 13.01 17.37 -12.67
CA HIS A 253 13.79 16.64 -11.66
C HIS A 253 13.17 15.29 -11.31
N PHE A 254 11.88 15.25 -10.94
CA PHE A 254 11.21 14.07 -10.38
C PHE A 254 10.50 13.20 -11.44
N GLY A 255 10.32 13.70 -12.67
CA GLY A 255 9.62 12.95 -13.72
C GLY A 255 8.20 12.56 -13.27
N TRP A 256 7.88 11.27 -13.34
CA TRP A 256 6.55 10.75 -12.95
C TRP A 256 6.22 10.92 -11.46
N LEU A 257 7.23 11.08 -10.59
CA LEU A 257 7.01 11.36 -9.16
C LEU A 257 6.57 12.80 -8.88
N ALA A 258 6.79 13.74 -9.82
CA ALA A 258 6.54 15.16 -9.60
C ALA A 258 5.15 15.51 -9.03
N PRO A 259 4.05 14.88 -9.47
CA PRO A 259 2.72 15.14 -8.90
C PRO A 259 2.64 14.85 -7.40
N PHE A 260 3.38 13.83 -6.91
CA PHE A 260 3.36 13.45 -5.50
C PHE A 260 4.22 14.38 -4.63
N MET A 261 5.27 14.96 -5.20
CA MET A 261 6.28 15.72 -4.44
C MET A 261 5.76 17.01 -3.80
N ALA A 262 4.71 17.59 -4.36
CA ALA A 262 4.07 18.80 -3.81
C ALA A 262 2.79 18.47 -3.01
N MET A 263 2.35 17.20 -2.99
CA MET A 263 1.13 16.80 -2.29
C MET A 263 1.36 16.73 -0.78
N ASP A 264 0.42 17.27 -0.02
CA ASP A 264 0.27 16.95 1.40
C ASP A 264 -0.56 15.65 1.50
N MET A 265 0.05 14.60 2.05
CA MET A 265 -0.54 13.28 2.20
C MET A 265 -0.64 12.88 3.68
N ARG A 266 -0.93 13.86 4.55
CA ARG A 266 -1.22 13.59 5.96
C ARG A 266 -2.46 12.73 6.09
N ALA A 267 -2.44 11.84 7.08
CA ALA A 267 -3.60 11.02 7.39
C ALA A 267 -3.63 10.65 8.87
N SER A 268 -4.83 10.56 9.43
CA SER A 268 -5.07 10.06 10.78
C SER A 268 -5.45 8.59 10.78
N SER A 269 -5.26 7.91 11.90
CA SER A 269 -5.71 6.54 12.14
C SER A 269 -6.49 6.40 13.46
N VAL A 270 -7.05 7.50 13.95
CA VAL A 270 -7.73 7.53 15.25
C VAL A 270 -8.88 6.52 15.30
N ALA A 271 -9.73 6.49 14.27
CA ALA A 271 -10.85 5.56 14.20
C ALA A 271 -10.37 4.10 14.05
N THR A 272 -9.34 3.86 13.25
CA THR A 272 -8.72 2.53 13.09
C THR A 272 -8.17 2.00 14.41
N ARG A 273 -7.39 2.82 15.13
CA ARG A 273 -6.82 2.46 16.44
C ARG A 273 -7.91 2.09 17.44
N SER A 274 -8.96 2.91 17.50
CA SER A 274 -10.10 2.67 18.40
C SER A 274 -10.87 1.39 18.06
N ARG A 275 -11.16 1.16 16.77
CA ARG A 275 -11.96 0.00 16.33
C ARG A 275 -11.25 -1.34 16.51
N LEU A 276 -9.96 -1.37 16.23
CA LEU A 276 -9.18 -2.61 16.20
C LEU A 276 -8.25 -2.77 17.41
N ASN A 277 -8.24 -1.82 18.34
CA ASN A 277 -7.23 -1.75 19.40
C ASN A 277 -5.81 -1.89 18.81
N TRP A 278 -5.61 -1.29 17.62
CA TRP A 278 -4.36 -1.37 16.89
C TRP A 278 -3.39 -0.30 17.39
N THR A 279 -2.24 -0.75 17.86
CA THR A 279 -1.15 0.14 18.31
C THR A 279 0.10 -0.16 17.50
N PRO A 280 0.52 0.75 16.62
CA PRO A 280 1.79 0.58 15.90
C PRO A 280 2.97 0.65 16.88
N THR A 281 3.95 -0.22 16.67
CA THR A 281 5.13 -0.38 17.55
C THR A 281 6.43 -0.45 16.75
N GLY A 282 6.36 -0.46 15.44
CA GLY A 282 7.53 -0.45 14.56
C GLY A 282 8.31 0.87 14.61
N PRO A 283 9.53 0.89 14.08
CA PRO A 283 10.33 2.10 13.94
C PRO A 283 9.58 3.18 13.13
N ASP A 284 9.94 4.45 13.36
CA ASP A 284 9.48 5.54 12.50
C ASP A 284 10.21 5.57 11.15
N LEU A 285 9.63 6.24 10.17
CA LEU A 285 10.15 6.33 8.81
C LEU A 285 11.59 6.84 8.74
N LEU A 286 11.92 7.87 9.50
CA LEU A 286 13.27 8.44 9.48
C LEU A 286 14.29 7.54 10.17
N THR A 287 13.87 6.76 11.15
CA THR A 287 14.71 5.74 11.79
C THR A 287 15.08 4.66 10.80
N ASP A 288 14.12 4.13 10.05
CA ASP A 288 14.39 3.12 9.02
C ASP A 288 15.25 3.69 7.88
N LEU A 289 14.95 4.91 7.40
CA LEU A 289 15.77 5.58 6.39
C LEU A 289 17.22 5.74 6.83
N LYS A 290 17.48 6.07 8.10
CA LYS A 290 18.86 6.18 8.64
C LYS A 290 19.54 4.83 8.74
N ALA A 291 18.80 3.76 9.03
CA ALA A 291 19.30 2.41 9.18
C ALA A 291 19.51 1.67 7.85
N MET A 292 19.02 2.21 6.73
CA MET A 292 19.16 1.59 5.41
C MET A 292 20.61 1.43 4.99
N ASP A 293 20.94 0.31 4.34
CA ASP A 293 22.21 0.17 3.62
C ASP A 293 22.08 0.73 2.19
N TYR A 294 22.34 2.01 2.05
CA TYR A 294 22.26 2.72 0.77
C TYR A 294 23.18 2.16 -0.32
N ARG A 295 24.18 1.31 0.03
CA ARG A 295 25.07 0.67 -0.94
C ARG A 295 24.44 -0.56 -1.59
N LYS A 296 23.53 -1.25 -0.89
CA LYS A 296 22.85 -2.48 -1.35
C LYS A 296 21.66 -2.24 -2.26
N LEU A 297 21.07 -1.05 -2.22
CA LEU A 297 19.95 -0.70 -3.10
C LEU A 297 20.44 -0.67 -4.55
N ARG A 298 20.45 -1.83 -5.18
CA ARG A 298 20.67 -1.95 -6.63
C ARG A 298 19.33 -1.73 -7.31
N THR A 299 19.32 -0.87 -8.32
CA THR A 299 18.22 -0.64 -9.24
C THR A 299 17.47 -1.94 -9.53
N ALA A 300 16.19 -1.99 -9.16
CA ALA A 300 15.28 -2.97 -9.75
C ALA A 300 15.13 -2.60 -11.22
N SER A 301 15.81 -3.34 -12.08
CA SER A 301 15.64 -3.31 -13.53
C SER A 301 14.30 -3.91 -13.92
#